data_9b91a13b238022fc63255b391e508f58
#
_entry.id   9b91a13b238022fc63255b391e508f58
#
_cell.length_a   1.000
_cell.length_b   1.000
_cell.length_c   1.000
_cell.angle_alpha   90.00
_cell.angle_beta   90.00
_cell.angle_gamma   90.00
#
_symmetry.space_group_name_H-M   'P 1'
#
loop_
_entity.id
_entity.type
_entity.pdbx_description
1 polymer ?
#
loop_
_entity_poly.entity_id
_entity_poly.type
_entity_poly.pdbx_seq_one_letter_code
_entity_poly.pdbx_strand_id
1 'polypeptide(L)'
;MRVTTLAVIAAISEEHGLIDYIVHPKAINSEVFVAFINQIAEKLGGGDFALFLDNLSVHKTKDAKHLFEKLNITEIFNVPYCPQFNGIESYFSQLKATYKKLLLKCVINDAPYDTIGLIKQSIKSVSNENATRCVRYALA
;
A
#
# COMPACT_ATOMS: atom_id res chain seq x y z
N MET A 1 -27.90 -5.66 3.30
CA MET A 1 -26.79 -4.70 3.19
C MET A 1 -25.69 -5.29 2.34
N ARG A 2 -25.30 -4.60 1.28
CA ARG A 2 -24.18 -5.05 0.46
C ARG A 2 -22.86 -4.69 1.13
N VAL A 3 -22.02 -5.70 1.33
CA VAL A 3 -20.64 -5.48 1.74
C VAL A 3 -19.83 -5.16 0.48
N THR A 4 -19.33 -3.95 0.37
CA THR A 4 -18.48 -3.55 -0.76
C THR A 4 -17.02 -3.87 -0.40
N THR A 5 -16.38 -4.71 -1.20
CA THR A 5 -14.97 -5.01 -1.05
C THR A 5 -14.15 -3.88 -1.69
N LEU A 6 -13.27 -3.27 -0.93
CA LEU A 6 -12.33 -2.27 -1.43
C LEU A 6 -10.92 -2.80 -1.29
N ALA A 7 -10.09 -2.47 -2.25
CA ALA A 7 -8.68 -2.82 -2.22
C ALA A 7 -7.83 -1.55 -2.10
N VAL A 8 -6.80 -1.60 -1.29
CA VAL A 8 -5.84 -0.51 -1.14
C VAL A 8 -4.46 -1.03 -1.52
N ILE A 9 -3.80 -0.33 -2.42
CA ILE A 9 -2.41 -0.57 -2.74
C ILE A 9 -1.60 0.65 -2.28
N ALA A 10 -0.50 0.41 -1.59
CA ALA A 10 0.33 1.48 -1.04
C ALA A 10 1.80 1.15 -1.15
N ALA A 11 2.63 2.17 -1.25
CA ALA A 11 4.08 2.05 -1.24
C ALA A 11 4.65 2.91 -0.13
N ILE A 12 5.54 2.34 0.64
CA ILE A 12 6.25 3.03 1.72
C ILE A 12 7.77 2.86 1.55
N SER A 13 8.53 3.81 2.08
CA SER A 13 9.98 3.71 2.12
C SER A 13 10.50 4.25 3.45
N GLU A 14 11.73 3.88 3.81
CA GLU A 14 12.37 4.42 4.99
C GLU A 14 12.62 5.93 4.85
N GLU A 15 12.97 6.36 3.64
CA GLU A 15 13.30 7.77 3.37
C GLU A 15 12.07 8.67 3.35
N HIS A 16 10.99 8.24 2.70
CA HIS A 16 9.84 9.11 2.45
C HIS A 16 8.61 8.80 3.30
N GLY A 17 8.58 7.66 4.00
CA GLY A 17 7.36 7.16 4.62
C GLY A 17 6.39 6.68 3.55
N LEU A 18 5.18 7.22 3.53
CA LEU A 18 4.22 6.89 2.47
C LEU A 18 4.59 7.62 1.18
N ILE A 19 4.87 6.86 0.13
CA ILE A 19 5.15 7.43 -1.20
C ILE A 19 3.84 7.76 -1.91
N ASP A 20 2.94 6.78 -2.02
CA ASP A 20 1.65 6.95 -2.66
C ASP A 20 0.73 5.77 -2.37
N TYR A 21 -0.55 5.91 -2.73
CA TYR A 21 -1.54 4.86 -2.57
C TYR A 21 -2.67 5.01 -3.58
N ILE A 22 -3.38 3.91 -3.82
CA ILE A 22 -4.62 3.89 -4.60
C ILE A 22 -5.68 3.12 -3.80
N VAL A 23 -6.90 3.66 -3.74
CA VAL A 23 -8.08 2.94 -3.24
C VAL A 23 -8.89 2.51 -4.45
N HIS A 24 -9.04 1.20 -4.64
CA HIS A 24 -9.69 0.63 -5.81
C HIS A 24 -10.97 -0.11 -5.41
N PRO A 25 -12.07 0.04 -6.16
CA PRO A 25 -13.36 -0.58 -5.80
C PRO A 25 -13.40 -2.09 -5.98
N LYS A 26 -12.42 -2.67 -6.64
CA LYS A 26 -12.29 -4.11 -6.89
C LYS A 26 -10.90 -4.59 -6.50
N ALA A 27 -10.68 -5.91 -6.57
CA ALA A 27 -9.33 -6.46 -6.35
C ALA A 27 -8.33 -5.82 -7.32
N ILE A 28 -7.09 -5.67 -6.86
CA ILE A 28 -6.02 -5.10 -7.68
C ILE A 28 -5.64 -6.11 -8.77
N ASN A 29 -5.76 -5.70 -10.03
CA ASN A 29 -5.32 -6.50 -11.17
C ASN A 29 -3.98 -5.98 -11.71
N SER A 30 -3.47 -6.65 -12.76
CA SER A 30 -2.18 -6.28 -13.36
C SER A 30 -2.17 -4.84 -13.89
N GLU A 31 -3.25 -4.39 -14.51
CA GLU A 31 -3.34 -3.03 -15.05
C GLU A 31 -3.25 -1.97 -13.96
N VAL A 32 -3.97 -2.17 -12.85
CA VAL A 32 -3.93 -1.26 -11.71
C VAL A 32 -2.54 -1.26 -11.08
N PHE A 33 -1.94 -2.44 -10.94
CA PHE A 33 -0.59 -2.57 -10.38
C PHE A 33 0.45 -1.86 -11.26
N VAL A 34 0.42 -2.07 -12.57
CA VAL A 34 1.33 -1.41 -13.51
C VAL A 34 1.17 0.11 -13.46
N ALA A 35 -0.07 0.60 -13.45
CA ALA A 35 -0.34 2.03 -13.34
C ALA A 35 0.22 2.61 -12.04
N PHE A 36 0.09 1.87 -10.94
CA PHE A 36 0.61 2.28 -9.64
C PHE A 36 2.14 2.34 -9.63
N ILE A 37 2.82 1.36 -10.24
CA ILE A 37 4.28 1.37 -10.33
C ILE A 37 4.76 2.57 -11.15
N ASN A 38 4.09 2.90 -12.26
CA ASN A 38 4.40 4.11 -13.02
C ASN A 38 4.25 5.38 -12.17
N GLN A 39 3.20 5.44 -11.38
CA GLN A 39 2.91 6.57 -10.50
C GLN A 39 4.01 6.74 -9.43
N ILE A 40 4.46 5.63 -8.83
CA ILE A 40 5.55 5.65 -7.86
C ILE A 40 6.86 6.09 -8.52
N ALA A 41 7.18 5.54 -9.69
CA ALA A 41 8.40 5.88 -10.41
C ALA A 41 8.44 7.37 -10.74
N GLU A 42 7.32 7.94 -11.15
CA GLU A 42 7.21 9.37 -11.42
C GLU A 42 7.48 10.20 -10.16
N LYS A 43 6.92 9.81 -9.02
CA LYS A 43 7.14 10.51 -7.76
C LYS A 43 8.57 10.40 -7.25
N LEU A 44 9.25 9.30 -7.55
CA LEU A 44 10.64 9.09 -7.15
C LEU A 44 11.66 9.66 -8.16
N GLY A 45 11.19 10.34 -9.20
CA GLY A 45 12.06 10.97 -10.19
C GLY A 45 12.54 10.05 -11.30
N GLY A 46 11.87 8.94 -11.53
CA GLY A 46 12.21 7.94 -12.54
C GLY A 46 12.41 6.56 -11.94
N GLY A 47 13.07 5.68 -12.67
CA GLY A 47 13.35 4.32 -12.20
C GLY A 47 14.59 4.22 -11.30
N ASP A 48 15.33 3.13 -11.43
CA ASP A 48 16.57 2.86 -10.68
C ASP A 48 16.40 2.72 -9.18
N PHE A 49 15.37 1.97 -8.75
CA PHE A 49 15.15 1.67 -7.33
C PHE A 49 14.79 0.20 -7.16
N ALA A 50 14.78 -0.27 -5.91
CA ALA A 50 14.37 -1.61 -5.56
C ALA A 50 13.01 -1.59 -4.88
N LEU A 51 12.16 -2.58 -5.21
CA LEU A 51 10.87 -2.78 -4.55
C LEU A 51 10.86 -4.11 -3.82
N PHE A 52 10.50 -4.08 -2.55
CA PHE A 52 10.22 -5.28 -1.77
C PHE A 52 8.73 -5.59 -1.87
N LEU A 53 8.40 -6.76 -2.38
CA LEU A 53 7.03 -7.13 -2.75
C LEU A 53 6.58 -8.43 -2.09
N ASP A 54 5.28 -8.53 -1.82
CA ASP A 54 4.67 -9.80 -1.45
C ASP A 54 4.64 -10.76 -2.64
N ASN A 55 4.51 -12.07 -2.35
CA ASN A 55 4.43 -13.12 -3.36
C ASN A 55 3.02 -13.23 -3.96
N LEU A 56 2.46 -12.14 -4.45
CA LEU A 56 1.16 -12.15 -5.13
C LEU A 56 1.37 -12.32 -6.63
N SER A 57 0.47 -13.10 -7.26
CA SER A 57 0.57 -13.38 -8.70
C SER A 57 0.50 -12.11 -9.55
N VAL A 58 -0.27 -11.11 -9.12
CA VAL A 58 -0.40 -9.83 -9.83
C VAL A 58 0.94 -9.09 -9.94
N HIS A 59 1.83 -9.29 -8.97
CA HIS A 59 3.17 -8.69 -8.99
C HIS A 59 4.14 -9.40 -9.95
N LYS A 60 3.77 -10.58 -10.43
CA LYS A 60 4.62 -11.45 -11.26
C LYS A 60 4.13 -11.59 -12.71
N THR A 61 3.20 -10.75 -13.13
CA THR A 61 2.68 -10.79 -14.50
C THR A 61 3.73 -10.32 -15.50
N LYS A 62 3.55 -10.68 -16.77
CA LYS A 62 4.46 -10.26 -17.85
C LYS A 62 4.53 -8.74 -17.97
N ASP A 63 3.39 -8.07 -17.85
CA ASP A 63 3.33 -6.61 -17.94
C ASP A 63 4.10 -5.94 -16.82
N ALA A 64 3.95 -6.45 -15.59
CA ALA A 64 4.70 -5.95 -14.44
C ALA A 64 6.21 -6.15 -14.62
N LYS A 65 6.61 -7.35 -15.05
CA LYS A 65 8.03 -7.67 -15.28
C LYS A 65 8.64 -6.79 -16.37
N HIS A 66 7.91 -6.59 -17.45
CA HIS A 66 8.34 -5.72 -18.56
C HIS A 66 8.56 -4.29 -18.07
N LEU A 67 7.62 -3.77 -17.26
CA LEU A 67 7.74 -2.43 -16.69
C LEU A 67 8.95 -2.33 -15.75
N PHE A 68 9.19 -3.33 -14.93
CA PHE A 68 10.34 -3.36 -14.03
C PHE A 68 11.66 -3.32 -14.80
N GLU A 69 11.76 -4.05 -15.89
CA GLU A 69 12.93 -4.01 -16.76
C GLU A 69 13.10 -2.63 -17.40
N LYS A 70 12.03 -2.09 -17.95
CA LYS A 70 12.03 -0.77 -18.62
C LYS A 70 12.48 0.34 -17.70
N LEU A 71 12.03 0.32 -16.44
CA LEU A 71 12.34 1.34 -15.44
C LEU A 71 13.58 0.99 -14.60
N ASN A 72 14.23 -0.13 -14.87
CA ASN A 72 15.36 -0.63 -14.09
C ASN A 72 15.03 -0.74 -12.59
N ILE A 73 13.87 -1.35 -12.30
CA ILE A 73 13.44 -1.62 -10.94
C ILE A 73 13.86 -3.02 -10.55
N THR A 74 14.54 -3.15 -9.42
CA THR A 74 14.94 -4.46 -8.88
C THR A 74 13.81 -5.00 -8.02
N GLU A 75 13.29 -6.18 -8.39
CA GLU A 75 12.24 -6.86 -7.63
C GLU A 75 12.87 -7.73 -6.54
N ILE A 76 12.39 -7.57 -5.31
CA ILE A 76 12.78 -8.42 -4.19
C ILE A 76 11.49 -8.98 -3.60
N PHE A 77 11.24 -10.29 -3.77
CA PHE A 77 10.03 -10.92 -3.27
C PHE A 77 10.22 -11.44 -1.85
N ASN A 78 9.19 -11.24 -1.03
CA ASN A 78 9.20 -11.74 0.34
C ASN A 78 9.21 -13.28 0.37
N VAL A 79 9.81 -13.81 1.44
CA VAL A 79 9.73 -15.25 1.71
C VAL A 79 8.28 -15.63 1.98
N PRO A 80 7.73 -16.69 1.36
CA PRO A 80 6.35 -17.11 1.59
C PRO A 80 6.06 -17.32 3.08
N TYR A 81 4.88 -16.88 3.54
CA TYR A 81 4.40 -17.00 4.91
C TYR A 81 5.26 -16.27 5.95
N CYS A 82 6.03 -15.26 5.54
CA CYS A 82 6.84 -14.45 6.45
C CYS A 82 6.48 -12.95 6.32
N PRO A 83 5.24 -12.55 6.68
CA PRO A 83 4.81 -11.16 6.53
C PRO A 83 5.60 -10.18 7.39
N GLN A 84 6.21 -10.65 8.48
CA GLN A 84 7.02 -9.81 9.36
C GLN A 84 8.24 -9.19 8.66
N PHE A 85 8.67 -9.74 7.53
CA PHE A 85 9.78 -9.18 6.75
C PHE A 85 9.36 -8.08 5.79
N ASN A 86 8.05 -7.84 5.64
CA ASN A 86 7.54 -6.78 4.78
C ASN A 86 6.86 -5.70 5.62
N GLY A 87 7.48 -4.52 5.67
CA GLY A 87 7.00 -3.40 6.47
C GLY A 87 5.60 -2.91 6.10
N ILE A 88 5.14 -3.17 4.87
CA ILE A 88 3.80 -2.79 4.45
C ILE A 88 2.72 -3.51 5.27
N GLU A 89 2.97 -4.72 5.74
CA GLU A 89 2.01 -5.45 6.58
C GLU A 89 1.79 -4.73 7.92
N SER A 90 2.87 -4.24 8.53
CA SER A 90 2.77 -3.42 9.75
C SER A 90 2.04 -2.12 9.48
N TYR A 91 2.31 -1.49 8.36
CA TYR A 91 1.63 -0.26 7.94
C TYR A 91 0.12 -0.50 7.78
N PHE A 92 -0.27 -1.57 7.09
CA PHE A 92 -1.68 -1.92 6.93
C PHE A 92 -2.37 -2.25 8.25
N SER A 93 -1.65 -2.88 9.19
CA SER A 93 -2.19 -3.13 10.53
C SER A 93 -2.54 -1.84 11.26
N GLN A 94 -1.67 -0.84 11.19
CA GLN A 94 -1.92 0.49 11.76
C GLN A 94 -3.07 1.19 11.04
N LEU A 95 -3.12 1.09 9.73
CA LEU A 95 -4.18 1.67 8.91
C LEU A 95 -5.55 1.09 9.29
N LYS A 96 -5.65 -0.24 9.42
CA LYS A 96 -6.88 -0.92 9.81
C LYS A 96 -7.33 -0.52 11.21
N ALA A 97 -6.41 -0.42 12.16
CA ALA A 97 -6.73 0.02 13.52
C ALA A 97 -7.26 1.45 13.53
N THR A 98 -6.65 2.35 12.78
CA THR A 98 -7.09 3.74 12.64
C THR A 98 -8.47 3.82 12.00
N TYR A 99 -8.69 3.06 10.93
CA TYR A 99 -9.98 2.99 10.25
C TYR A 99 -11.09 2.55 11.19
N LYS A 100 -10.85 1.49 11.99
CA LYS A 100 -11.83 0.98 12.96
C LYS A 100 -12.19 2.04 14.00
N LYS A 101 -11.21 2.78 14.49
CA LYS A 101 -11.45 3.88 15.46
C LYS A 101 -12.32 4.99 14.85
N LEU A 102 -12.01 5.40 13.62
CA LEU A 102 -12.77 6.46 12.95
C LEU A 102 -14.19 6.01 12.63
N LEU A 103 -14.36 4.78 12.19
CA LEU A 103 -15.68 4.21 11.91
C LEU A 103 -16.51 4.14 13.17
N LEU A 104 -15.96 3.63 14.27
CA LEU A 104 -16.66 3.54 15.55
C LEU A 104 -17.09 4.90 16.04
N LYS A 105 -16.25 5.90 15.91
CA LYS A 105 -16.58 7.28 16.27
C LYS A 105 -17.78 7.82 15.48
N CYS A 106 -17.83 7.55 14.17
CA CYS A 106 -18.96 7.92 13.33
C CYS A 106 -20.24 7.21 13.77
N VAL A 107 -20.18 5.92 14.06
CA VAL A 107 -21.33 5.12 14.51
C VAL A 107 -21.86 5.61 15.85
N ILE A 108 -20.98 5.86 16.82
CA ILE A 108 -21.38 6.34 18.15
C ILE A 108 -22.06 7.72 18.07
N ASN A 109 -21.56 8.60 17.22
CA ASN A 109 -22.09 9.95 17.07
C ASN A 109 -23.24 10.05 16.05
N ASP A 110 -23.65 8.90 15.49
CA ASP A 110 -24.67 8.83 14.42
C ASP A 110 -24.35 9.80 13.28
N ALA A 111 -23.05 9.91 12.95
CA ALA A 111 -22.57 10.78 11.88
C ALA A 111 -22.53 10.02 10.55
N PRO A 112 -22.90 10.67 9.45
CA PRO A 112 -22.77 10.04 8.13
C PRO A 112 -21.30 9.83 7.79
N TYR A 113 -21.00 8.76 7.07
CA TYR A 113 -19.65 8.50 6.60
C TYR A 113 -19.65 7.87 5.22
N ASP A 114 -18.55 8.05 4.52
CA ASP A 114 -18.23 7.41 3.24
C ASP A 114 -17.01 6.51 3.45
N THR A 115 -17.11 5.25 3.05
CA THR A 115 -16.05 4.26 3.26
C THR A 115 -14.73 4.71 2.64
N ILE A 116 -14.74 5.19 1.41
CA ILE A 116 -13.53 5.67 0.72
C ILE A 116 -12.96 6.89 1.46
N GLY A 117 -13.83 7.81 1.87
CA GLY A 117 -13.43 8.99 2.65
C GLY A 117 -12.78 8.62 3.97
N LEU A 118 -13.33 7.62 4.69
CA LEU A 118 -12.73 7.13 5.93
C LEU A 118 -11.37 6.48 5.71
N ILE A 119 -11.21 5.72 4.63
CA ILE A 119 -9.92 5.12 4.29
C ILE A 119 -8.88 6.20 4.04
N LYS A 120 -9.21 7.21 3.24
CA LYS A 120 -8.30 8.33 2.96
C LYS A 120 -7.94 9.12 4.22
N GLN A 121 -8.92 9.33 5.10
CA GLN A 121 -8.69 9.98 6.38
C GLN A 121 -7.77 9.15 7.28
N SER A 122 -7.96 7.83 7.28
CA SER A 122 -7.11 6.90 8.03
C SER A 122 -5.66 6.97 7.53
N ILE A 123 -5.46 7.01 6.22
CA ILE A 123 -4.12 7.13 5.62
C ILE A 123 -3.45 8.43 6.06
N LYS A 124 -4.17 9.53 6.07
CA LYS A 124 -3.65 10.81 6.57
C LYS A 124 -3.29 10.77 8.04
N SER A 125 -4.02 9.98 8.83
CA SER A 125 -3.82 9.88 10.27
C SER A 125 -2.61 9.04 10.65
N VAL A 126 -2.21 8.06 9.81
CA VAL A 126 -0.97 7.30 10.04
C VAL A 126 0.21 8.17 9.58
N SER A 127 1.08 8.53 10.52
CA SER A 127 2.18 9.44 10.23
C SER A 127 3.23 8.82 9.31
N ASN A 128 3.92 9.66 8.55
CA ASN A 128 5.06 9.23 7.75
C ASN A 128 6.18 8.65 8.61
N GLU A 129 6.33 9.16 9.83
CA GLU A 129 7.29 8.60 10.79
C GLU A 129 6.95 7.15 11.12
N ASN A 130 5.68 6.83 11.33
CA ASN A 130 5.24 5.45 11.58
C ASN A 130 5.46 4.56 10.36
N ALA A 131 5.19 5.06 9.16
CA ALA A 131 5.46 4.32 7.92
C ALA A 131 6.95 4.03 7.76
N THR A 132 7.81 5.01 8.03
CA THR A 132 9.26 4.86 8.03
C THR A 132 9.71 3.79 9.02
N ARG A 133 9.16 3.78 10.24
CA ARG A 133 9.47 2.76 11.25
C ARG A 133 9.08 1.36 10.80
N CYS A 134 7.94 1.20 10.12
CA CYS A 134 7.51 -0.10 9.60
C CYS A 134 8.56 -0.71 8.67
N VAL A 135 9.13 0.11 7.77
CA VAL A 135 10.19 -0.35 6.87
C VAL A 135 11.46 -0.68 7.65
N ARG A 136 11.87 0.19 8.54
CA ARG A 136 13.11 0.03 9.32
C ARG A 136 13.09 -1.25 10.15
N TYR A 137 12.01 -1.53 10.85
CA TYR A 137 11.91 -2.72 11.69
C TYR A 137 11.81 -4.00 10.88
N ALA A 138 11.17 -3.97 9.72
CA ALA A 138 11.08 -5.14 8.86
C ALA A 138 12.43 -5.56 8.27
N LEU A 139 13.32 -4.59 8.04
CA LEU A 139 14.63 -4.81 7.44
C LEU A 139 15.75 -4.99 8.46
N ALA A 140 15.45 -4.76 9.72
CA ALA A 140 16.45 -4.83 10.79
C ALA A 140 16.87 -6.27 11.11
#